data_2db04d7091901859e0eeb108f9d17f04
#
_entry.id   2db04d7091901859e0eeb108f9d17f04
#
_cell.length_a   1.000
_cell.length_b   1.000
_cell.length_c   1.000
_cell.angle_alpha   90.00
_cell.angle_beta   90.00
_cell.angle_gamma   90.00
#
_symmetry.space_group_name_H-M   'P 1'
#
loop_
_entity.id
_entity.type
_entity.pdbx_description
1 polymer ?
#
loop_
_entity_poly.entity_id
_entity_poly.type
_entity_poly.pdbx_seq_one_letter_code
_entity_poly.pdbx_strand_id
1 'polypeptide(L)'
;MQLRRLTALEADKIHQEHEELQRRIADLQDILARRERILEMIETELAELRQKHASPRRTVIEQSEDEIGDTDLIANEKAVILLTEQGYIKRMPVNAFEAQNRATRGKSGTRMKEDDAVEHFFTCRDHDSILLFSNRGVVYCLKAYQIPTGSRTSRGTPIVQLLPIPRDEKITSIIPVTEFSRDEYLVMLTCNGYIKKTELAAFSNIRTNGLIAISLEEGDQLRWVRRARAEDSIIIGSSQGKAIHFRANHEQLRPLSRATRGVRAMNLREGDRLIGMDILPSQIVADLAPALESEAVEDEATQEEADLSTQLGPWMLVVTMGGYGKRVPVSQFRLQNRAGMGLVSTKFRRAGDQQAALRIVNEGDEIMLVTNRGIIIRQSANAISSQSRSATGVRLQRLDEDDAIVAVAVVPPSTGEATDEEAVDEAVDEAVDGGDVSDDPTTEDEET
;
A
#
# COMPACT_ATOMS: atom_id res chain seq x y z
N MET A 1 77.07 46.72 68.65
CA MET A 1 76.84 46.59 67.22
C MET A 1 75.96 45.38 66.81
N GLN A 2 75.88 44.34 67.63
CA GLN A 2 75.11 43.12 67.31
C GLN A 2 73.56 43.29 67.43
N LEU A 3 73.04 44.01 68.40
CA LEU A 3 71.59 44.22 68.57
C LEU A 3 70.96 45.01 67.42
N ARG A 4 71.62 46.02 66.87
CA ARG A 4 71.13 46.78 65.69
C ARG A 4 71.06 45.93 64.42
N ARG A 5 71.93 44.95 64.26
CA ARG A 5 71.90 44.03 63.08
C ARG A 5 70.79 43.01 63.21
N LEU A 6 70.47 42.53 64.41
CA LEU A 6 69.34 41.63 64.63
C LEU A 6 67.99 42.31 64.39
N THR A 7 67.81 43.56 64.86
CA THR A 7 66.59 44.35 64.61
C THR A 7 66.40 44.76 63.16
N ALA A 8 67.52 45.03 62.44
CA ALA A 8 67.42 45.30 61.00
C ALA A 8 67.04 44.07 60.20
N LEU A 9 67.60 42.91 60.54
CA LEU A 9 67.28 41.63 59.90
C LEU A 9 65.82 41.19 60.16
N GLU A 10 65.28 41.47 61.35
CA GLU A 10 63.87 41.23 61.68
C GLU A 10 62.95 42.21 60.96
N ALA A 11 63.31 43.51 60.84
CA ALA A 11 62.57 44.48 60.08
C ALA A 11 62.49 44.11 58.59
N ASP A 12 63.62 43.71 58.02
CA ASP A 12 63.70 43.28 56.62
C ASP A 12 62.79 42.01 56.38
N LYS A 13 62.77 41.07 57.34
CA LYS A 13 61.90 39.93 57.28
C LYS A 13 60.42 40.29 57.31
N ILE A 14 60.04 41.22 58.19
CA ILE A 14 58.67 41.71 58.29
C ILE A 14 58.28 42.48 57.03
N HIS A 15 59.18 43.28 56.47
CA HIS A 15 58.93 43.95 55.19
C HIS A 15 58.77 42.92 54.03
N GLN A 16 59.57 41.91 53.94
CA GLN A 16 59.47 40.88 52.97
C GLN A 16 58.10 40.11 53.09
N GLU A 17 57.75 39.75 54.33
CA GLU A 17 56.49 39.07 54.58
C GLU A 17 55.28 39.95 54.25
N HIS A 18 55.38 41.25 54.57
CA HIS A 18 54.33 42.20 54.19
C HIS A 18 54.17 42.36 52.68
N GLU A 19 55.26 42.49 51.94
CA GLU A 19 55.22 42.53 50.46
C GLU A 19 54.67 41.21 49.90
N GLU A 20 55.03 40.10 50.44
CA GLU A 20 54.54 38.76 49.99
C GLU A 20 53.05 38.63 50.24
N LEU A 21 52.56 39.04 51.42
CA LEU A 21 51.12 39.08 51.72
C LEU A 21 50.37 40.06 50.84
N GLN A 22 50.94 41.25 50.55
CA GLN A 22 50.29 42.20 49.64
C GLN A 22 50.18 41.62 48.22
N ARG A 23 51.18 40.97 47.70
CA ARG A 23 51.16 40.28 46.41
C ARG A 23 50.11 39.18 46.38
N ARG A 24 50.01 38.42 47.47
CA ARG A 24 49.04 37.34 47.60
C ARG A 24 47.60 37.88 47.67
N ILE A 25 47.40 39.00 48.37
CA ILE A 25 46.07 39.68 48.45
C ILE A 25 45.68 40.19 47.06
N ALA A 26 46.61 40.81 46.32
CA ALA A 26 46.34 41.32 44.98
C ALA A 26 46.01 40.20 44.01
N ASP A 27 46.70 39.08 44.06
CA ASP A 27 46.44 37.89 43.21
C ASP A 27 45.07 37.27 43.57
N LEU A 28 44.75 37.13 44.84
CA LEU A 28 43.43 36.62 45.26
C LEU A 28 42.28 37.55 44.88
N GLN A 29 42.51 38.89 44.95
CA GLN A 29 41.51 39.84 44.47
C GLN A 29 41.30 39.80 42.95
N ASP A 30 42.38 39.57 42.18
CA ASP A 30 42.34 39.39 40.75
C ASP A 30 41.57 38.11 40.35
N ILE A 31 41.81 36.99 41.08
CA ILE A 31 41.08 35.74 40.88
C ILE A 31 39.59 35.93 41.13
N LEU A 32 39.23 36.65 42.22
CA LEU A 32 37.81 36.90 42.55
C LEU A 32 37.11 37.84 41.57
N ALA A 33 37.86 38.81 40.98
CA ALA A 33 37.30 39.81 40.07
C ALA A 33 37.10 39.26 38.63
N ARG A 34 37.90 38.27 38.23
CA ARG A 34 37.93 37.75 36.86
C ARG A 34 37.51 36.29 36.80
N ARG A 35 36.32 36.03 36.25
CA ARG A 35 35.83 34.68 36.06
C ARG A 35 36.76 33.84 35.16
N GLU A 36 37.36 34.47 34.18
CA GLU A 36 38.30 33.82 33.24
C GLU A 36 39.53 33.20 33.97
N ARG A 37 40.05 33.93 34.97
CA ARG A 37 41.16 33.46 35.80
C ARG A 37 40.78 32.22 36.63
N ILE A 38 39.57 32.18 37.14
CA ILE A 38 39.07 30.99 37.85
C ILE A 38 38.98 29.79 36.91
N LEU A 39 38.48 29.98 35.68
CA LEU A 39 38.39 28.92 34.67
C LEU A 39 39.78 28.43 34.27
N GLU A 40 40.76 29.30 34.05
CA GLU A 40 42.17 28.93 33.77
C GLU A 40 42.76 28.09 34.92
N MET A 41 42.53 28.47 36.18
CA MET A 41 42.96 27.67 37.32
C MET A 41 42.33 26.29 37.35
N ILE A 42 41.00 26.20 37.14
CA ILE A 42 40.29 24.91 37.06
C ILE A 42 40.83 24.06 35.90
N GLU A 43 41.04 24.66 34.74
CA GLU A 43 41.61 23.92 33.59
C GLU A 43 42.99 23.37 33.89
N THR A 44 43.86 24.17 34.52
CA THR A 44 45.20 23.77 34.89
C THR A 44 45.19 22.63 35.94
N GLU A 45 44.36 22.73 36.96
CA GLU A 45 44.21 21.68 38.00
C GLU A 45 43.62 20.38 37.40
N LEU A 46 42.60 20.51 36.52
CA LEU A 46 42.04 19.36 35.82
C LEU A 46 43.05 18.70 34.89
N ALA A 47 43.92 19.48 34.18
CA ALA A 47 44.98 18.97 33.35
C ALA A 47 46.00 18.16 34.18
N GLU A 48 46.41 18.69 35.33
CA GLU A 48 47.30 17.97 36.24
C GLU A 48 46.65 16.68 36.80
N LEU A 49 45.40 16.73 37.21
CA LEU A 49 44.67 15.55 37.67
C LEU A 49 44.54 14.49 36.55
N ARG A 50 44.30 14.97 35.33
CA ARG A 50 44.29 14.07 34.16
C ARG A 50 45.63 13.41 33.93
N GLN A 51 46.70 14.17 34.03
CA GLN A 51 48.05 13.61 33.85
C GLN A 51 48.44 12.61 34.91
N LYS A 52 48.01 12.80 36.18
CA LYS A 52 48.33 11.91 37.30
C LYS A 52 47.44 10.68 37.37
N HIS A 53 46.18 10.78 36.97
CA HIS A 53 45.13 9.79 37.23
C HIS A 53 44.45 9.25 35.96
N ALA A 54 44.70 9.81 34.77
CA ALA A 54 44.07 9.27 33.56
C ALA A 54 44.56 7.85 33.29
N SER A 55 43.62 6.95 33.23
CA SER A 55 43.88 5.60 32.73
C SER A 55 43.36 5.52 31.28
N PRO A 56 44.06 4.79 30.40
CA PRO A 56 43.56 4.54 29.07
C PRO A 56 42.20 3.85 29.13
N ARG A 57 41.31 4.19 28.22
CA ARG A 57 39.99 3.55 28.10
C ARG A 57 40.21 2.03 27.93
N ARG A 58 39.61 1.22 28.79
CA ARG A 58 39.66 -0.25 28.72
C ARG A 58 38.65 -0.86 27.75
N THR A 59 37.57 -0.13 27.46
CA THR A 59 36.55 -0.55 26.52
C THR A 59 36.95 -0.10 25.12
N VAL A 60 37.03 -1.01 24.20
CA VAL A 60 37.15 -0.73 22.77
C VAL A 60 35.75 -0.32 22.28
N ILE A 61 35.65 0.80 21.53
CA ILE A 61 34.45 1.09 20.75
C ILE A 61 34.69 0.39 19.42
N GLU A 62 34.15 -0.80 19.29
CA GLU A 62 33.97 -1.41 17.99
C GLU A 62 32.72 -0.76 17.36
N GLN A 63 32.83 -0.36 16.09
CA GLN A 63 31.62 -0.18 15.30
C GLN A 63 30.96 -1.55 15.30
N SER A 64 29.72 -1.67 15.82
CA SER A 64 29.00 -2.91 15.72
C SER A 64 29.02 -3.28 14.23
N GLU A 65 29.66 -4.39 13.92
CA GLU A 65 29.36 -5.11 12.70
C GLU A 65 27.85 -5.24 12.75
N ASP A 66 27.16 -4.68 11.76
CA ASP A 66 25.72 -4.49 11.72
C ASP A 66 25.05 -5.69 12.37
N GLU A 67 24.24 -5.44 13.42
CA GLU A 67 23.44 -6.49 14.03
C GLU A 67 22.69 -7.14 12.87
N ILE A 68 23.02 -8.40 12.55
CA ILE A 68 22.32 -9.17 11.51
C ILE A 68 20.87 -9.16 11.96
N GLY A 69 20.11 -8.28 11.34
CA GLY A 69 18.67 -8.18 11.60
C GLY A 69 17.97 -9.45 11.14
N ASP A 70 16.87 -9.81 11.77
CA ASP A 70 16.04 -10.95 11.32
C ASP A 70 15.73 -10.86 9.81
N THR A 71 15.70 -9.65 9.26
CA THR A 71 15.49 -9.37 7.84
C THR A 71 16.61 -9.90 6.95
N ASP A 72 17.86 -9.92 7.42
CA ASP A 72 19.02 -10.35 6.62
C ASP A 72 19.12 -11.87 6.51
N LEU A 73 18.46 -12.57 7.41
CA LEU A 73 18.37 -14.03 7.42
C LEU A 73 17.21 -14.60 6.59
N ILE A 74 16.26 -13.74 6.17
CA ILE A 74 15.07 -14.14 5.42
C ILE A 74 15.26 -13.79 3.95
N ALA A 75 15.08 -14.77 3.07
CA ALA A 75 15.11 -14.52 1.63
C ALA A 75 13.97 -13.57 1.22
N ASN A 76 14.29 -12.60 0.35
CA ASN A 76 13.31 -11.62 -0.13
C ASN A 76 12.59 -12.12 -1.39
N GLU A 77 11.79 -13.18 -1.23
CA GLU A 77 11.06 -13.81 -2.33
C GLU A 77 9.73 -13.11 -2.62
N LYS A 78 9.20 -13.36 -3.82
CA LYS A 78 7.85 -12.92 -4.18
C LYS A 78 6.83 -13.82 -3.47
N ALA A 79 5.90 -13.20 -2.76
CA ALA A 79 4.82 -13.88 -2.05
C ALA A 79 3.45 -13.29 -2.42
N VAL A 80 2.43 -14.10 -2.24
CA VAL A 80 1.02 -13.73 -2.37
C VAL A 80 0.41 -13.67 -0.99
N ILE A 81 -0.24 -12.56 -0.68
CA ILE A 81 -1.00 -12.38 0.55
C ILE A 81 -2.48 -12.39 0.23
N LEU A 82 -3.22 -13.15 1.02
CA LEU A 82 -4.66 -13.28 0.93
C LEU A 82 -5.26 -12.90 2.27
N LEU A 83 -6.25 -12.00 2.25
CA LEU A 83 -7.08 -11.67 3.41
C LEU A 83 -8.55 -11.96 3.07
N THR A 84 -9.23 -12.65 3.98
CA THR A 84 -10.67 -12.95 3.86
C THR A 84 -11.52 -11.90 4.56
N GLU A 85 -12.80 -11.84 4.22
CA GLU A 85 -13.79 -10.94 4.84
C GLU A 85 -13.94 -11.18 6.35
N GLN A 86 -13.75 -12.41 6.81
CA GLN A 86 -13.72 -12.76 8.23
C GLN A 86 -12.42 -12.42 8.94
N GLY A 87 -11.44 -11.83 8.24
CA GLY A 87 -10.18 -11.38 8.80
C GLY A 87 -9.11 -12.47 8.96
N TYR A 88 -9.17 -13.54 8.17
CA TYR A 88 -8.09 -14.52 8.09
C TYR A 88 -7.06 -14.10 7.05
N ILE A 89 -5.81 -14.03 7.46
CA ILE A 89 -4.68 -13.66 6.60
C ILE A 89 -3.71 -14.83 6.45
N LYS A 90 -3.16 -14.99 5.26
CA LYS A 90 -2.10 -15.95 4.99
C LYS A 90 -1.15 -15.45 3.91
N ARG A 91 0.08 -15.92 3.96
CA ARG A 91 1.11 -15.71 2.95
C ARG A 91 1.39 -17.02 2.23
N MET A 92 1.58 -16.97 0.93
CA MET A 92 1.88 -18.13 0.09
C MET A 92 2.99 -17.76 -0.89
N PRO A 93 3.91 -18.67 -1.23
CA PRO A 93 4.86 -18.43 -2.31
C PRO A 93 4.11 -18.34 -3.65
N VAL A 94 4.60 -17.52 -4.57
CA VAL A 94 3.98 -17.33 -5.91
C VAL A 94 3.87 -18.66 -6.67
N ASN A 95 4.86 -19.56 -6.53
CA ASN A 95 4.90 -20.87 -7.16
C ASN A 95 3.74 -21.80 -6.77
N ALA A 96 3.02 -21.49 -5.66
CA ALA A 96 1.80 -22.22 -5.30
C ALA A 96 0.64 -21.96 -6.28
N PHE A 97 0.76 -20.96 -7.16
CA PHE A 97 -0.20 -20.56 -8.18
C PHE A 97 0.39 -20.72 -9.59
N GLU A 98 0.82 -21.92 -9.95
CA GLU A 98 1.23 -22.22 -11.32
C GLU A 98 0.15 -21.81 -12.32
N ALA A 99 0.57 -21.18 -13.40
CA ALA A 99 -0.31 -20.82 -14.51
C ALA A 99 -1.01 -22.08 -15.04
N GLN A 100 -2.33 -22.07 -15.12
CA GLN A 100 -3.10 -23.13 -15.74
C GLN A 100 -3.49 -22.73 -17.16
N ASN A 101 -3.28 -23.63 -18.10
CA ASN A 101 -3.70 -23.47 -19.48
C ASN A 101 -5.22 -23.24 -19.58
N ARG A 102 -5.64 -22.49 -20.61
CA ARG A 102 -7.04 -22.20 -20.93
C ARG A 102 -7.85 -23.50 -21.00
N ALA A 103 -9.04 -23.49 -20.39
CA ALA A 103 -10.02 -24.56 -20.36
C ALA A 103 -9.90 -25.62 -19.23
N THR A 104 -9.06 -25.44 -18.22
CA THR A 104 -9.11 -26.28 -17.03
C THR A 104 -10.11 -25.72 -16.00
N ARG A 105 -10.86 -26.59 -15.30
CA ARG A 105 -11.66 -26.21 -14.14
C ARG A 105 -10.72 -25.60 -13.10
N GLY A 106 -10.87 -24.30 -12.79
CA GLY A 106 -10.04 -23.60 -11.83
C GLY A 106 -9.83 -24.41 -10.55
N LYS A 107 -8.60 -24.41 -10.02
CA LYS A 107 -8.31 -25.05 -8.74
C LYS A 107 -8.87 -24.15 -7.63
N SER A 108 -9.65 -24.71 -6.69
CA SER A 108 -10.13 -23.99 -5.51
C SER A 108 -8.96 -23.38 -4.73
N GLY A 109 -8.94 -22.06 -4.60
CA GLY A 109 -7.86 -21.32 -3.93
C GLY A 109 -7.87 -21.45 -2.41
N THR A 110 -8.96 -21.93 -1.80
CA THR A 110 -9.10 -22.11 -0.35
C THR A 110 -10.27 -23.06 -0.06
N ARG A 111 -10.14 -23.90 0.96
CA ARG A 111 -11.33 -24.46 1.62
C ARG A 111 -11.88 -23.37 2.53
N MET A 112 -12.73 -22.53 1.99
CA MET A 112 -13.47 -21.56 2.78
C MET A 112 -14.66 -22.25 3.47
N LYS A 113 -15.06 -21.76 4.64
CA LYS A 113 -16.41 -22.04 5.15
C LYS A 113 -17.41 -21.43 4.17
N GLU A 114 -18.63 -21.97 4.11
CA GLU A 114 -19.69 -21.54 3.19
C GLU A 114 -19.95 -20.03 3.21
N ASP A 115 -19.50 -19.31 4.25
CA ASP A 115 -19.76 -17.88 4.49
C ASP A 115 -18.51 -16.98 4.49
N ASP A 116 -17.36 -17.41 3.97
CA ASP A 116 -16.15 -16.57 3.96
C ASP A 116 -15.70 -16.29 2.50
N ALA A 117 -15.40 -15.06 2.17
CA ALA A 117 -14.97 -14.62 0.86
C ALA A 117 -13.57 -13.99 0.90
N VAL A 118 -12.82 -14.07 -0.20
CA VAL A 118 -11.55 -13.36 -0.34
C VAL A 118 -11.85 -11.87 -0.57
N GLU A 119 -11.45 -11.02 0.36
CA GLU A 119 -11.62 -9.56 0.25
C GLU A 119 -10.41 -8.89 -0.41
N HIS A 120 -9.19 -9.33 -0.03
CA HIS A 120 -7.96 -8.79 -0.57
C HIS A 120 -7.02 -9.90 -1.04
N PHE A 121 -6.48 -9.70 -2.25
CA PHE A 121 -5.49 -10.57 -2.87
C PHE A 121 -4.46 -9.69 -3.57
N PHE A 122 -3.17 -9.82 -3.21
CA PHE A 122 -2.10 -9.03 -3.82
C PHE A 122 -0.75 -9.73 -3.69
N THR A 123 0.17 -9.35 -4.56
CA THR A 123 1.56 -9.81 -4.54
C THR A 123 2.45 -8.78 -3.86
N CYS A 124 3.44 -9.25 -3.12
CA CYS A 124 4.46 -8.44 -2.48
C CYS A 124 5.78 -9.23 -2.40
N ARG A 125 6.82 -8.59 -1.88
CA ARG A 125 8.04 -9.28 -1.46
C ARG A 125 8.04 -9.51 0.05
N ASP A 126 8.81 -10.48 0.53
CA ASP A 126 8.85 -10.84 1.95
C ASP A 126 9.30 -9.67 2.85
N HIS A 127 10.18 -8.80 2.37
CA HIS A 127 10.65 -7.63 3.11
C HIS A 127 9.73 -6.41 3.02
N ASP A 128 8.69 -6.44 2.19
CA ASP A 128 7.77 -5.32 2.05
C ASP A 128 7.01 -5.06 3.36
N SER A 129 6.73 -3.79 3.62
CA SER A 129 5.85 -3.36 4.69
C SER A 129 4.41 -3.40 4.22
N ILE A 130 3.56 -4.12 4.92
CA ILE A 130 2.14 -4.23 4.61
C ILE A 130 1.39 -3.27 5.51
N LEU A 131 0.85 -2.21 4.91
CA LEU A 131 0.00 -1.24 5.59
C LEU A 131 -1.46 -1.72 5.56
N LEU A 132 -2.05 -1.88 6.73
CA LEU A 132 -3.42 -2.35 6.90
C LEU A 132 -4.26 -1.20 7.47
N PHE A 133 -5.20 -0.71 6.68
CA PHE A 133 -6.08 0.40 7.05
C PHE A 133 -7.41 -0.12 7.55
N SER A 134 -7.84 0.37 8.70
CA SER A 134 -9.11 -0.01 9.29
C SER A 134 -10.25 0.96 8.93
N ASN A 135 -11.48 0.50 9.10
CA ASN A 135 -12.68 1.31 8.95
C ASN A 135 -12.73 2.52 9.90
N ARG A 136 -11.96 2.48 11.00
CA ARG A 136 -11.83 3.59 11.97
C ARG A 136 -10.77 4.62 11.61
N GLY A 137 -10.10 4.46 10.46
CA GLY A 137 -9.05 5.38 10.01
C GLY A 137 -7.72 5.21 10.72
N VAL A 138 -7.48 4.04 11.32
CA VAL A 138 -6.21 3.65 11.91
C VAL A 138 -5.44 2.79 10.90
N VAL A 139 -4.13 2.96 10.82
CA VAL A 139 -3.24 2.14 10.03
C VAL A 139 -2.33 1.33 10.93
N TYR A 140 -2.19 0.06 10.63
CA TYR A 140 -1.26 -0.89 11.22
C TYR A 140 -0.20 -1.29 10.19
N CYS A 141 0.95 -1.75 10.65
CA CYS A 141 2.03 -2.20 9.78
C CYS A 141 2.58 -3.54 10.24
N LEU A 142 2.76 -4.44 9.30
CA LEU A 142 3.46 -5.71 9.44
C LEU A 142 4.48 -5.85 8.32
N LYS A 143 5.58 -6.53 8.57
CA LYS A 143 6.42 -7.03 7.49
C LYS A 143 5.77 -8.26 6.87
N ALA A 144 5.87 -8.42 5.55
CA ALA A 144 5.22 -9.54 4.84
C ALA A 144 5.67 -10.90 5.39
N TYR A 145 6.96 -11.06 5.75
CA TYR A 145 7.49 -12.28 6.35
C TYR A 145 6.91 -12.61 7.73
N GLN A 146 6.36 -11.63 8.45
CA GLN A 146 5.69 -11.85 9.75
C GLN A 146 4.31 -12.51 9.60
N ILE A 147 3.75 -12.49 8.39
CA ILE A 147 2.50 -13.16 8.10
C ILE A 147 2.79 -14.67 7.95
N PRO A 148 2.12 -15.55 8.73
CA PRO A 148 2.37 -16.98 8.68
C PRO A 148 2.15 -17.55 7.29
N THR A 149 3.07 -18.43 6.88
CA THR A 149 2.97 -19.14 5.61
C THR A 149 1.84 -20.17 5.69
N GLY A 150 0.98 -20.19 4.70
CA GLY A 150 -0.13 -21.12 4.61
C GLY A 150 -0.11 -21.89 3.29
N SER A 151 -0.64 -23.13 3.30
CA SER A 151 -0.93 -23.84 2.05
C SER A 151 -2.10 -23.20 1.32
N ARG A 152 -2.28 -23.51 0.04
CA ARG A 152 -3.40 -23.01 -0.76
C ARG A 152 -4.76 -23.35 -0.12
N THR A 153 -4.88 -24.53 0.50
CA THR A 153 -6.13 -25.01 1.13
C THR A 153 -6.27 -24.64 2.60
N SER A 154 -5.25 -24.06 3.25
CA SER A 154 -5.33 -23.64 4.65
C SER A 154 -6.23 -22.41 4.82
N ARG A 155 -6.86 -22.28 5.98
CA ARG A 155 -7.73 -21.16 6.32
C ARG A 155 -6.94 -19.85 6.53
N GLY A 156 -5.71 -19.95 6.98
CA GLY A 156 -4.90 -18.79 7.40
C GLY A 156 -5.02 -18.50 8.91
N THR A 157 -4.38 -17.43 9.35
CA THR A 157 -4.32 -16.98 10.73
C THR A 157 -5.24 -15.78 10.93
N PRO A 158 -6.04 -15.69 12.01
CA PRO A 158 -6.81 -14.50 12.29
C PRO A 158 -5.90 -13.28 12.48
N ILE A 159 -6.19 -12.18 11.81
CA ILE A 159 -5.37 -10.97 11.84
C ILE A 159 -5.24 -10.37 13.25
N VAL A 160 -6.23 -10.59 14.11
CA VAL A 160 -6.22 -10.17 15.51
C VAL A 160 -5.18 -10.89 16.38
N GLN A 161 -4.60 -11.99 15.89
CA GLN A 161 -3.47 -12.65 16.54
C GLN A 161 -2.12 -12.01 16.19
N LEU A 162 -2.05 -11.33 15.05
CA LEU A 162 -0.85 -10.67 14.56
C LEU A 162 -0.79 -9.20 14.99
N LEU A 163 -1.95 -8.57 15.10
CA LEU A 163 -2.10 -7.15 15.41
C LEU A 163 -3.12 -6.93 16.52
N PRO A 164 -2.89 -5.97 17.42
CA PRO A 164 -3.83 -5.64 18.50
C PRO A 164 -5.02 -4.83 17.97
N ILE A 165 -5.79 -5.40 17.04
CA ILE A 165 -6.96 -4.78 16.44
C ILE A 165 -8.18 -5.04 17.34
N PRO A 166 -8.94 -4.00 17.74
CA PRO A 166 -10.21 -4.15 18.46
C PRO A 166 -11.21 -5.02 17.67
N ARG A 167 -12.05 -5.78 18.38
CA ARG A 167 -12.98 -6.75 17.75
C ARG A 167 -14.00 -6.14 16.80
N ASP A 168 -14.32 -4.88 17.00
CA ASP A 168 -15.30 -4.09 16.23
C ASP A 168 -14.65 -3.30 15.08
N GLU A 169 -13.34 -3.46 14.89
CA GLU A 169 -12.57 -2.83 13.85
C GLU A 169 -12.27 -3.82 12.71
N LYS A 170 -12.52 -3.41 11.48
CA LYS A 170 -12.32 -4.21 10.27
C LYS A 170 -11.26 -3.56 9.38
N ILE A 171 -10.42 -4.37 8.76
CA ILE A 171 -9.48 -3.90 7.73
C ILE A 171 -10.26 -3.69 6.44
N THR A 172 -10.14 -2.51 5.86
CA THR A 172 -10.86 -2.11 4.64
C THR A 172 -9.95 -1.90 3.44
N SER A 173 -8.65 -1.69 3.66
CA SER A 173 -7.67 -1.55 2.59
C SER A 173 -6.30 -2.02 3.02
N ILE A 174 -5.57 -2.64 2.09
CA ILE A 174 -4.21 -3.12 2.30
C ILE A 174 -3.32 -2.56 1.21
N ILE A 175 -2.16 -2.02 1.60
CA ILE A 175 -1.19 -1.43 0.68
C ILE A 175 0.19 -2.00 0.97
N PRO A 176 0.78 -2.77 0.04
CA PRO A 176 2.17 -3.17 0.14
C PRO A 176 3.08 -1.98 -0.18
N VAL A 177 4.13 -1.81 0.62
CA VAL A 177 5.09 -0.71 0.51
C VAL A 177 6.51 -1.28 0.61
N THR A 178 7.27 -1.15 -0.46
CA THR A 178 8.69 -1.53 -0.48
C THR A 178 9.53 -0.43 0.17
N GLU A 179 9.27 0.83 -0.18
CA GLU A 179 10.00 1.99 0.33
C GLU A 179 9.05 3.15 0.64
N PHE A 180 9.28 3.85 1.75
CA PHE A 180 8.50 5.01 2.17
C PHE A 180 9.02 6.30 1.51
N SER A 181 8.71 6.48 0.22
CA SER A 181 9.09 7.65 -0.56
C SER A 181 8.32 8.90 -0.16
N ARG A 182 8.93 10.08 -0.40
CA ARG A 182 8.28 11.40 -0.28
C ARG A 182 7.51 11.79 -1.54
N ASP A 183 7.80 11.14 -2.66
CA ASP A 183 7.19 11.44 -3.97
C ASP A 183 5.87 10.68 -4.18
N GLU A 184 5.53 9.79 -3.25
CA GLU A 184 4.30 9.01 -3.27
C GLU A 184 3.39 9.41 -2.11
N TYR A 185 2.11 9.28 -2.37
CA TYR A 185 1.05 9.67 -1.45
C TYR A 185 0.07 8.53 -1.24
N LEU A 186 -0.53 8.50 -0.08
CA LEU A 186 -1.71 7.70 0.19
C LEU A 186 -2.95 8.59 0.05
N VAL A 187 -3.82 8.23 -0.88
CA VAL A 187 -5.12 8.84 -1.07
C VAL A 187 -6.14 7.99 -0.32
N MET A 188 -6.83 8.61 0.62
CA MET A 188 -7.81 7.98 1.51
C MET A 188 -9.19 8.56 1.23
N LEU A 189 -10.19 7.70 1.06
CA LEU A 189 -11.58 8.06 0.79
C LEU A 189 -12.51 7.40 1.80
N THR A 190 -13.39 8.20 2.43
CA THR A 190 -14.39 7.73 3.38
C THR A 190 -15.72 7.43 2.71
N CYS A 191 -16.59 6.69 3.41
CA CYS A 191 -17.93 6.36 2.93
C CYS A 191 -18.79 7.62 2.69
N ASN A 192 -18.64 8.66 3.51
CA ASN A 192 -19.37 9.92 3.41
C ASN A 192 -18.79 10.88 2.34
N GLY A 193 -17.74 10.44 1.60
CA GLY A 193 -17.19 11.21 0.49
C GLY A 193 -16.15 12.26 0.88
N TYR A 194 -15.48 12.09 2.01
CA TYR A 194 -14.29 12.87 2.34
C TYR A 194 -13.05 12.19 1.80
N ILE A 195 -12.20 12.98 1.15
CA ILE A 195 -10.94 12.52 0.57
C ILE A 195 -9.77 13.30 1.10
N LYS A 196 -8.64 12.64 1.29
CA LYS A 196 -7.40 13.32 1.60
C LYS A 196 -6.19 12.61 0.99
N LYS A 197 -5.13 13.37 0.80
CA LYS A 197 -3.83 12.90 0.35
C LYS A 197 -2.80 13.18 1.45
N THR A 198 -2.00 12.16 1.81
CA THR A 198 -0.93 12.27 2.83
C THR A 198 0.34 11.62 2.26
N GLU A 199 1.49 12.23 2.50
CA GLU A 199 2.78 11.67 2.06
C GLU A 199 2.99 10.28 2.63
N LEU A 200 3.47 9.35 1.80
CA LEU A 200 3.75 7.97 2.20
C LEU A 200 4.84 7.92 3.29
N ALA A 201 5.84 8.79 3.20
CA ALA A 201 6.91 8.92 4.19
C ALA A 201 6.40 9.22 5.62
N ALA A 202 5.22 9.86 5.75
CA ALA A 202 4.60 10.11 7.06
C ALA A 202 4.18 8.82 7.80
N PHE A 203 4.19 7.68 7.13
CA PHE A 203 3.82 6.36 7.66
C PHE A 203 5.02 5.42 7.86
N SER A 204 6.26 5.93 7.79
CA SER A 204 7.47 5.11 7.98
C SER A 204 7.59 4.52 9.39
N ASN A 205 7.07 5.21 10.40
CA ASN A 205 7.13 4.81 11.80
C ASN A 205 5.72 4.60 12.36
N ILE A 206 5.18 3.40 12.22
CA ILE A 206 3.90 2.99 12.78
C ILE A 206 4.16 2.14 14.02
N ARG A 207 3.59 2.56 15.16
CA ARG A 207 3.67 1.80 16.41
C ARG A 207 2.79 0.55 16.33
N THR A 208 3.08 -0.44 17.17
CA THR A 208 2.27 -1.67 17.26
C THR A 208 0.79 -1.42 17.50
N ASN A 209 0.45 -0.39 18.28
CA ASN A 209 -0.96 0.00 18.54
C ASN A 209 -1.62 0.73 17.37
N GLY A 210 -0.95 0.81 16.22
CA GLY A 210 -1.44 1.55 15.06
C GLY A 210 -1.18 3.05 15.13
N LEU A 211 -1.56 3.74 14.08
CA LEU A 211 -1.39 5.18 13.90
C LEU A 211 -2.64 5.74 13.23
N ILE A 212 -3.14 6.86 13.75
CA ILE A 212 -4.27 7.55 13.11
C ILE A 212 -3.82 8.04 11.72
N ALA A 213 -4.48 7.52 10.69
CA ALA A 213 -4.24 7.89 9.30
C ALA A 213 -5.17 9.00 8.82
N ILE A 214 -6.40 9.03 9.29
CA ILE A 214 -7.44 10.01 8.99
C ILE A 214 -8.36 10.20 10.20
N SER A 215 -8.79 11.43 10.47
CA SER A 215 -9.85 11.70 11.44
C SER A 215 -11.21 11.56 10.76
N LEU A 216 -12.10 10.78 11.34
CA LEU A 216 -13.44 10.53 10.82
C LEU A 216 -14.49 11.32 11.61
N GLU A 217 -15.60 11.69 10.96
CA GLU A 217 -16.81 12.15 11.63
C GLU A 217 -17.56 10.96 12.26
N GLU A 218 -18.45 11.25 13.19
CA GLU A 218 -19.30 10.24 13.80
C GLU A 218 -20.15 9.53 12.74
N GLY A 219 -20.10 8.21 12.71
CA GLY A 219 -20.81 7.39 11.72
C GLY A 219 -20.10 7.25 10.35
N ASP A 220 -18.98 7.96 10.10
CA ASP A 220 -18.20 7.78 8.88
C ASP A 220 -17.16 6.66 9.03
N GLN A 221 -16.74 6.09 7.91
CA GLN A 221 -15.76 5.01 7.85
C GLN A 221 -14.76 5.24 6.72
N LEU A 222 -13.48 4.93 6.97
CA LEU A 222 -12.49 4.82 5.92
C LEU A 222 -12.73 3.52 5.13
N ARG A 223 -12.89 3.62 3.82
CA ARG A 223 -13.19 2.44 2.99
C ARG A 223 -12.11 2.17 1.94
N TRP A 224 -11.59 3.20 1.28
CA TRP A 224 -10.64 3.03 0.19
C TRP A 224 -9.37 3.80 0.45
N VAL A 225 -8.24 3.13 0.26
CA VAL A 225 -6.91 3.72 0.27
C VAL A 225 -6.17 3.25 -0.97
N ARG A 226 -5.50 4.18 -1.66
CA ARG A 226 -4.70 3.91 -2.86
C ARG A 226 -3.41 4.70 -2.81
N ARG A 227 -2.36 4.16 -3.44
CA ARG A 227 -1.13 4.92 -3.69
C ARG A 227 -1.33 5.79 -4.92
N ALA A 228 -0.79 6.99 -4.88
CA ALA A 228 -0.80 7.93 -5.99
C ALA A 228 0.48 8.78 -5.98
N ARG A 229 0.85 9.28 -7.15
CA ARG A 229 1.85 10.33 -7.31
C ARG A 229 1.17 11.70 -7.42
N ALA A 230 1.97 12.78 -7.42
CA ALA A 230 1.45 14.15 -7.35
C ALA A 230 0.52 14.49 -8.52
N GLU A 231 0.85 14.03 -9.73
CA GLU A 231 0.14 14.38 -10.97
C GLU A 231 -0.83 13.30 -11.46
N ASP A 232 -1.00 12.22 -10.70
CA ASP A 232 -2.00 11.20 -11.01
C ASP A 232 -3.40 11.78 -10.94
N SER A 233 -4.37 11.07 -11.49
CA SER A 233 -5.76 11.47 -11.35
C SER A 233 -6.58 10.40 -10.60
N ILE A 234 -7.67 10.85 -10.02
CA ILE A 234 -8.53 10.07 -9.15
C ILE A 234 -9.89 9.94 -9.81
N ILE A 235 -10.39 8.69 -9.87
CA ILE A 235 -11.74 8.40 -10.35
C ILE A 235 -12.51 7.78 -9.20
N ILE A 236 -13.71 8.32 -8.93
CA ILE A 236 -14.59 7.86 -7.86
C ILE A 236 -15.96 7.56 -8.44
N GLY A 237 -16.52 6.42 -8.11
CA GLY A 237 -17.85 5.98 -8.54
C GLY A 237 -18.87 5.99 -7.41
N SER A 238 -20.14 6.22 -7.79
CA SER A 238 -21.29 6.14 -6.88
C SER A 238 -22.30 5.05 -7.28
N SER A 239 -23.09 4.59 -6.33
CA SER A 239 -24.07 3.52 -6.52
C SER A 239 -25.18 3.87 -7.52
N GLN A 240 -25.51 5.14 -7.67
CA GLN A 240 -26.51 5.62 -8.63
C GLN A 240 -25.94 5.85 -10.06
N GLY A 241 -24.77 5.25 -10.36
CA GLY A 241 -24.19 5.28 -11.70
C GLY A 241 -23.57 6.62 -12.08
N LYS A 242 -22.98 7.32 -11.12
CA LYS A 242 -22.19 8.52 -11.35
C LYS A 242 -20.70 8.23 -11.13
N ALA A 243 -19.85 8.95 -11.86
CA ALA A 243 -18.41 8.94 -11.65
C ALA A 243 -17.84 10.35 -11.77
N ILE A 244 -16.89 10.69 -10.90
CA ILE A 244 -16.14 11.93 -10.95
C ILE A 244 -14.66 11.63 -11.20
N HIS A 245 -14.03 12.39 -12.09
CA HIS A 245 -12.63 12.28 -12.44
C HIS A 245 -11.94 13.63 -12.25
N PHE A 246 -10.90 13.70 -11.42
CA PHE A 246 -10.16 14.93 -11.13
C PHE A 246 -8.67 14.64 -10.85
N ARG A 247 -7.81 15.64 -11.04
CA ARG A 247 -6.36 15.51 -10.79
C ARG A 247 -6.06 15.43 -9.30
N ALA A 248 -5.09 14.61 -8.92
CA ALA A 248 -4.57 14.54 -7.55
C ALA A 248 -3.51 15.62 -7.26
N ASN A 249 -3.40 16.66 -8.10
CA ASN A 249 -2.44 17.73 -7.95
C ASN A 249 -2.68 18.59 -6.69
N HIS A 250 -1.77 19.52 -6.41
CA HIS A 250 -1.85 20.38 -5.22
C HIS A 250 -3.03 21.35 -5.22
N GLU A 251 -3.55 21.71 -6.39
CA GLU A 251 -4.71 22.62 -6.52
C GLU A 251 -6.00 21.95 -6.08
N GLN A 252 -6.23 20.71 -6.54
CA GLN A 252 -7.44 19.95 -6.24
C GLN A 252 -7.33 19.21 -4.89
N LEU A 253 -6.17 18.62 -4.59
CA LEU A 253 -5.95 17.82 -3.41
C LEU A 253 -4.54 18.04 -2.84
N ARG A 254 -4.36 19.09 -2.04
CA ARG A 254 -3.08 19.33 -1.37
C ARG A 254 -2.79 18.25 -0.34
N PRO A 255 -1.52 17.88 -0.11
CA PRO A 255 -1.15 16.98 0.97
C PRO A 255 -1.57 17.53 2.33
N LEU A 256 -2.13 16.67 3.16
CA LEU A 256 -2.59 16.99 4.51
C LEU A 256 -1.91 16.09 5.54
N SER A 257 -1.78 16.58 6.76
CA SER A 257 -1.24 15.78 7.87
C SER A 257 -2.17 14.61 8.23
N ARG A 258 -1.64 13.61 8.92
CA ARG A 258 -2.36 12.38 9.28
C ARG A 258 -3.66 12.62 10.05
N ALA A 259 -3.63 13.47 11.07
CA ALA A 259 -4.77 13.72 11.96
C ALA A 259 -5.78 14.74 11.41
N THR A 260 -6.02 14.76 10.10
CA THR A 260 -7.02 15.63 9.47
C THR A 260 -8.14 14.79 8.85
N ARG A 261 -9.33 15.36 8.70
CA ARG A 261 -10.49 14.74 8.10
C ARG A 261 -10.38 14.63 6.56
N GLY A 262 -9.80 15.62 5.93
CA GLY A 262 -9.80 15.77 4.48
C GLY A 262 -10.85 16.74 3.98
N VAL A 263 -11.13 16.69 2.69
CA VAL A 263 -12.01 17.58 1.95
C VAL A 263 -13.06 16.77 1.19
N ARG A 264 -14.16 17.39 0.78
CA ARG A 264 -15.19 16.67 0.02
C ARG A 264 -14.68 16.26 -1.36
N ALA A 265 -14.86 14.99 -1.70
CA ALA A 265 -14.46 14.42 -2.99
C ALA A 265 -15.54 14.61 -4.06
N MET A 266 -16.77 14.23 -3.74
CA MET A 266 -17.93 14.22 -4.63
C MET A 266 -19.19 14.64 -3.85
N ASN A 267 -20.10 15.36 -4.51
CA ASN A 267 -21.41 15.65 -3.95
C ASN A 267 -22.37 14.52 -4.32
N LEU A 268 -22.80 13.80 -3.30
CA LEU A 268 -23.76 12.70 -3.45
C LEU A 268 -25.18 13.22 -3.33
N ARG A 269 -26.10 12.62 -4.09
CA ARG A 269 -27.55 12.82 -3.92
C ARG A 269 -28.04 12.02 -2.73
N GLU A 270 -29.25 12.34 -2.27
CA GLU A 270 -29.90 11.58 -1.22
C GLU A 270 -30.05 10.10 -1.63
N GLY A 271 -29.67 9.20 -0.73
CA GLY A 271 -29.65 7.76 -0.98
C GLY A 271 -28.54 7.24 -1.89
N ASP A 272 -27.63 8.10 -2.39
CA ASP A 272 -26.45 7.67 -3.12
C ASP A 272 -25.27 7.42 -2.17
N ARG A 273 -24.40 6.49 -2.54
CA ARG A 273 -23.20 6.14 -1.76
C ARG A 273 -22.01 5.91 -2.70
N LEU A 274 -20.82 6.11 -2.21
CA LEU A 274 -19.61 5.76 -2.93
C LEU A 274 -19.46 4.23 -3.00
N ILE A 275 -18.93 3.73 -4.12
CA ILE A 275 -18.72 2.30 -4.36
C ILE A 275 -17.27 1.95 -4.65
N GLY A 276 -16.43 2.91 -5.02
CA GLY A 276 -15.05 2.67 -5.34
C GLY A 276 -14.27 3.93 -5.65
N MET A 277 -12.96 3.79 -5.53
CA MET A 277 -11.97 4.78 -5.94
C MET A 277 -10.83 4.07 -6.64
N ASP A 278 -10.37 4.62 -7.75
CA ASP A 278 -9.17 4.15 -8.46
C ASP A 278 -8.28 5.31 -8.86
N ILE A 279 -7.00 5.00 -9.13
CA ILE A 279 -5.98 5.99 -9.51
C ILE A 279 -5.53 5.72 -10.94
N LEU A 280 -5.52 6.76 -11.75
CA LEU A 280 -5.00 6.72 -13.09
C LEU A 280 -3.62 7.40 -13.11
N PRO A 281 -2.55 6.68 -13.49
CA PRO A 281 -1.20 7.23 -13.55
C PRO A 281 -1.09 8.44 -14.45
N SER A 282 -0.27 9.40 -14.06
CA SER A 282 -0.08 10.68 -14.79
C SER A 282 0.39 10.51 -16.22
N GLN A 283 1.17 9.47 -16.52
CA GLN A 283 1.61 9.16 -17.88
C GLN A 283 0.41 8.89 -18.79
N ILE A 284 -0.53 8.06 -18.34
CA ILE A 284 -1.76 7.75 -19.07
C ILE A 284 -2.65 8.99 -19.20
N VAL A 285 -2.72 9.82 -18.16
CA VAL A 285 -3.47 11.09 -18.20
C VAL A 285 -2.89 12.03 -19.25
N ALA A 286 -1.56 12.09 -19.38
CA ALA A 286 -0.90 12.92 -20.39
C ALA A 286 -1.20 12.43 -21.82
N ASP A 287 -1.19 11.12 -22.05
CA ASP A 287 -1.51 10.54 -23.35
C ASP A 287 -2.97 10.78 -23.76
N LEU A 288 -3.87 10.83 -22.79
CA LEU A 288 -5.30 11.08 -22.99
C LEU A 288 -5.71 12.56 -22.85
N ALA A 289 -4.77 13.46 -22.51
CA ALA A 289 -5.07 14.86 -22.20
C ALA A 289 -5.93 15.57 -23.26
N PRO A 290 -5.70 15.42 -24.57
CA PRO A 290 -6.54 16.07 -25.59
C PRO A 290 -8.03 15.68 -25.50
N ALA A 291 -8.30 14.41 -25.18
CA ALA A 291 -9.67 13.91 -25.03
C ALA A 291 -10.29 14.24 -23.67
N LEU A 292 -9.47 14.29 -22.60
CA LEU A 292 -9.93 14.54 -21.23
C LEU A 292 -10.24 16.02 -20.97
N GLU A 293 -9.60 16.94 -21.68
CA GLU A 293 -9.76 18.40 -21.53
C GLU A 293 -10.75 19.00 -22.56
N SER A 294 -11.16 18.23 -23.56
CA SER A 294 -12.14 18.70 -24.51
C SER A 294 -13.49 18.94 -23.83
N GLU A 295 -14.04 20.15 -23.99
CA GLU A 295 -15.43 20.49 -23.63
C GLU A 295 -16.44 19.97 -24.66
N ALA A 296 -16.11 18.94 -25.42
CA ALA A 296 -16.96 18.41 -26.46
C ALA A 296 -18.38 18.18 -25.95
N VAL A 297 -19.28 18.91 -26.54
CA VAL A 297 -20.74 18.92 -26.36
C VAL A 297 -21.24 17.48 -26.34
N GLU A 298 -22.07 17.16 -25.38
CA GLU A 298 -22.53 15.79 -25.04
C GLU A 298 -23.20 15.03 -26.22
N ASP A 299 -23.38 15.62 -27.42
CA ASP A 299 -24.27 15.07 -28.45
C ASP A 299 -23.66 14.81 -29.84
N GLU A 300 -22.42 15.22 -30.16
CA GLU A 300 -21.88 15.03 -31.52
C GLU A 300 -20.39 14.69 -31.55
N ALA A 301 -19.98 13.58 -30.94
CA ALA A 301 -18.73 12.95 -31.35
C ALA A 301 -18.99 12.21 -32.67
N THR A 302 -18.36 12.64 -33.75
CA THR A 302 -18.37 11.93 -35.02
C THR A 302 -17.95 10.47 -34.80
N GLN A 303 -18.66 9.52 -35.39
CA GLN A 303 -18.46 8.08 -35.22
C GLN A 303 -16.99 7.64 -35.40
N GLU A 304 -16.18 8.34 -36.16
CA GLU A 304 -14.77 8.03 -36.40
C GLU A 304 -13.86 8.36 -35.23
N GLU A 305 -14.09 9.43 -34.45
CA GLU A 305 -13.34 9.75 -33.24
C GLU A 305 -13.75 8.82 -32.07
N ALA A 306 -15.00 8.39 -32.03
CA ALA A 306 -15.50 7.41 -31.09
C ALA A 306 -14.85 6.02 -31.31
N ASP A 307 -14.61 5.61 -32.55
CA ASP A 307 -13.99 4.34 -32.89
C ASP A 307 -12.49 4.30 -32.53
N LEU A 308 -11.75 5.39 -32.69
CA LEU A 308 -10.34 5.46 -32.34
C LEU A 308 -10.14 5.46 -30.80
N SER A 309 -10.99 6.20 -30.09
CA SER A 309 -10.93 6.27 -28.60
C SER A 309 -11.42 4.97 -27.93
N THR A 310 -12.18 4.14 -28.62
CA THR A 310 -12.62 2.83 -28.14
C THR A 310 -11.54 1.76 -28.23
N GLN A 311 -10.53 1.95 -29.06
CA GLN A 311 -9.42 1.00 -29.25
C GLN A 311 -8.23 1.23 -28.32
N LEU A 312 -8.09 2.42 -27.73
CA LEU A 312 -6.99 2.79 -26.83
C LEU A 312 -7.44 2.71 -25.38
N GLY A 313 -6.95 1.70 -24.65
CA GLY A 313 -7.08 1.60 -23.18
C GLY A 313 -6.30 2.71 -22.46
N PRO A 314 -6.43 2.84 -21.14
CA PRO A 314 -7.20 1.97 -20.25
C PRO A 314 -8.71 2.23 -20.29
N TRP A 315 -9.44 1.23 -19.82
CA TRP A 315 -10.90 1.31 -19.73
C TRP A 315 -11.37 1.37 -18.27
N MET A 316 -12.50 2.04 -18.11
CA MET A 316 -13.27 1.97 -16.88
C MET A 316 -14.25 0.80 -16.96
N LEU A 317 -14.01 -0.23 -16.18
CA LEU A 317 -14.96 -1.31 -15.97
C LEU A 317 -16.07 -0.84 -15.03
N VAL A 318 -17.29 -0.89 -15.49
CA VAL A 318 -18.50 -0.58 -14.72
C VAL A 318 -19.30 -1.85 -14.59
N VAL A 319 -19.61 -2.24 -13.35
CA VAL A 319 -20.39 -3.46 -13.04
C VAL A 319 -21.57 -3.09 -12.16
N THR A 320 -22.77 -3.62 -12.45
CA THR A 320 -23.97 -3.41 -11.65
C THR A 320 -24.26 -4.61 -10.75
N MET A 321 -24.99 -4.39 -9.66
CA MET A 321 -25.42 -5.45 -8.75
C MET A 321 -26.25 -6.52 -9.46
N GLY A 322 -27.01 -6.12 -10.49
CA GLY A 322 -27.83 -7.01 -11.33
C GLY A 322 -27.07 -7.87 -12.35
N GLY A 323 -25.74 -7.88 -12.32
CA GLY A 323 -24.91 -8.75 -13.16
C GLY A 323 -24.67 -8.20 -14.58
N TYR A 324 -24.89 -6.92 -14.80
CA TYR A 324 -24.53 -6.26 -16.06
C TYR A 324 -23.24 -5.49 -15.91
N GLY A 325 -22.53 -5.31 -17.01
CA GLY A 325 -21.32 -4.51 -17.00
C GLY A 325 -20.83 -4.17 -18.41
N LYS A 326 -19.87 -3.27 -18.47
CA LYS A 326 -19.26 -2.77 -19.71
C LYS A 326 -17.88 -2.21 -19.41
N ARG A 327 -17.07 -2.10 -20.44
CA ARG A 327 -15.87 -1.27 -20.43
C ARG A 327 -16.22 0.06 -21.09
N VAL A 328 -15.78 1.16 -20.50
CA VAL A 328 -15.92 2.50 -21.04
C VAL A 328 -14.53 3.10 -21.18
N PRO A 329 -14.11 3.62 -22.33
CA PRO A 329 -12.83 4.31 -22.45
C PRO A 329 -12.70 5.41 -21.40
N VAL A 330 -11.58 5.48 -20.71
CA VAL A 330 -11.35 6.50 -19.66
C VAL A 330 -11.43 7.91 -20.26
N SER A 331 -11.07 8.09 -21.55
CA SER A 331 -11.19 9.34 -22.28
C SER A 331 -12.60 9.95 -22.26
N GLN A 332 -13.64 9.14 -22.11
CA GLN A 332 -15.02 9.63 -21.99
C GLN A 332 -15.35 10.25 -20.62
N PHE A 333 -14.48 10.11 -19.62
CA PHE A 333 -14.62 10.72 -18.30
C PHE A 333 -13.73 11.96 -18.20
N ARG A 334 -14.21 13.09 -18.74
CA ARG A 334 -13.46 14.35 -18.70
C ARG A 334 -13.03 14.73 -17.28
N LEU A 335 -11.92 15.44 -17.17
CA LEU A 335 -11.45 16.01 -15.93
C LEU A 335 -12.45 17.06 -15.41
N GLN A 336 -12.74 16.99 -14.12
CA GLN A 336 -13.65 17.89 -13.42
C GLN A 336 -12.96 18.48 -12.19
N ASN A 337 -13.55 19.49 -11.63
CA ASN A 337 -13.18 19.94 -10.30
C ASN A 337 -13.73 18.99 -9.23
N ARG A 338 -12.95 18.77 -8.17
CA ARG A 338 -13.38 18.04 -6.99
C ARG A 338 -14.69 18.61 -6.43
N ALA A 339 -15.45 17.80 -5.70
CA ALA A 339 -16.76 18.15 -5.13
C ALA A 339 -17.85 18.44 -6.17
N GLY A 340 -17.68 18.00 -7.43
CA GLY A 340 -18.73 18.00 -8.42
C GLY A 340 -19.74 16.86 -8.21
N MET A 341 -20.81 16.82 -9.02
CA MET A 341 -21.82 15.76 -9.01
C MET A 341 -21.43 14.54 -9.88
N GLY A 342 -20.31 14.63 -10.59
CA GLY A 342 -19.85 13.60 -11.52
C GLY A 342 -20.70 13.46 -12.78
N LEU A 343 -20.19 12.66 -13.71
CA LEU A 343 -20.83 12.29 -14.98
C LEU A 343 -21.60 10.98 -14.82
N VAL A 344 -22.54 10.72 -15.71
CA VAL A 344 -23.19 9.40 -15.81
C VAL A 344 -22.16 8.37 -16.24
N SER A 345 -21.96 7.31 -15.48
CA SER A 345 -21.09 6.19 -15.80
C SER A 345 -21.86 5.02 -16.43
N THR A 346 -23.12 4.85 -16.06
CA THR A 346 -24.01 3.83 -16.60
C THR A 346 -25.46 4.23 -16.47
N LYS A 347 -26.32 3.72 -17.38
CA LYS A 347 -27.77 3.65 -17.20
C LYS A 347 -28.13 2.24 -16.76
N PHE A 348 -29.05 2.11 -15.84
CA PHE A 348 -29.48 0.81 -15.34
C PHE A 348 -30.56 0.22 -16.24
N ARG A 349 -30.46 -1.08 -16.50
CA ARG A 349 -31.43 -1.81 -17.32
C ARG A 349 -32.69 -2.14 -16.54
N ARG A 350 -32.56 -2.29 -15.21
CA ARG A 350 -33.67 -2.58 -14.30
C ARG A 350 -33.85 -1.43 -13.34
N ALA A 351 -35.11 -1.11 -13.03
CA ALA A 351 -35.41 -0.16 -11.96
C ALA A 351 -34.92 -0.75 -10.62
N GLY A 352 -34.27 0.07 -9.80
CA GLY A 352 -33.72 -0.36 -8.51
C GLY A 352 -32.34 -1.03 -8.55
N ASP A 353 -31.76 -1.28 -9.75
CA ASP A 353 -30.38 -1.75 -9.86
C ASP A 353 -29.40 -0.64 -9.43
N GLN A 354 -28.25 -1.04 -8.93
CA GLN A 354 -27.19 -0.15 -8.46
C GLN A 354 -25.85 -0.57 -9.07
N GLN A 355 -24.97 0.38 -9.18
CA GLN A 355 -23.58 0.08 -9.54
C GLN A 355 -22.88 -0.59 -8.36
N ALA A 356 -22.29 -1.77 -8.61
CA ALA A 356 -21.56 -2.56 -7.61
C ALA A 356 -20.08 -2.16 -7.54
N ALA A 357 -19.47 -1.93 -8.71
CA ALA A 357 -18.06 -1.60 -8.79
C ALA A 357 -17.73 -0.69 -9.98
N LEU A 358 -16.65 0.05 -9.80
CA LEU A 358 -16.00 0.86 -10.81
C LEU A 358 -14.49 0.67 -10.65
N ARG A 359 -13.81 0.15 -11.70
CA ARG A 359 -12.39 -0.20 -11.69
C ARG A 359 -11.72 0.17 -13.00
N ILE A 360 -10.46 0.58 -12.93
CA ILE A 360 -9.63 0.72 -14.13
C ILE A 360 -9.13 -0.66 -14.53
N VAL A 361 -9.22 -0.98 -15.80
CA VAL A 361 -8.74 -2.24 -16.39
C VAL A 361 -7.93 -1.95 -17.65
N ASN A 362 -6.88 -2.72 -17.85
CA ASN A 362 -6.03 -2.67 -19.02
C ASN A 362 -6.31 -3.88 -19.93
N GLU A 363 -5.70 -3.86 -21.09
CA GLU A 363 -5.69 -5.01 -21.98
C GLU A 363 -4.94 -6.17 -21.34
N GLY A 364 -5.55 -7.35 -21.41
CA GLY A 364 -4.97 -8.54 -20.79
C GLY A 364 -5.34 -8.78 -19.32
N ASP A 365 -5.92 -7.76 -18.63
CA ASP A 365 -6.40 -7.96 -17.27
C ASP A 365 -7.54 -8.99 -17.22
N GLU A 366 -7.60 -9.70 -16.11
CA GLU A 366 -8.72 -10.57 -15.79
C GLU A 366 -9.52 -9.99 -14.63
N ILE A 367 -10.81 -10.24 -14.62
CA ILE A 367 -11.69 -9.80 -13.56
C ILE A 367 -12.30 -10.99 -12.83
N MET A 368 -12.44 -10.85 -11.54
CA MET A 368 -13.18 -11.77 -10.68
C MET A 368 -14.43 -11.06 -10.17
N LEU A 369 -15.59 -11.64 -10.46
CA LEU A 369 -16.89 -11.18 -9.96
C LEU A 369 -17.29 -12.08 -8.81
N VAL A 370 -17.65 -11.48 -7.69
CA VAL A 370 -18.07 -12.21 -6.48
C VAL A 370 -19.52 -11.82 -6.16
N THR A 371 -20.36 -12.81 -5.95
CA THR A 371 -21.75 -12.58 -5.56
C THR A 371 -21.94 -12.69 -4.05
N ASN A 372 -23.08 -12.20 -3.54
CA ASN A 372 -23.42 -12.29 -2.12
C ASN A 372 -23.59 -13.74 -1.63
N ARG A 373 -23.85 -14.70 -2.55
CA ARG A 373 -23.88 -16.14 -2.27
C ARG A 373 -22.53 -16.83 -2.38
N GLY A 374 -21.43 -16.06 -2.55
CA GLY A 374 -20.08 -16.60 -2.62
C GLY A 374 -19.72 -17.24 -3.97
N ILE A 375 -20.52 -17.07 -5.01
CA ILE A 375 -20.20 -17.54 -6.37
C ILE A 375 -19.15 -16.62 -6.96
N ILE A 376 -18.05 -17.19 -7.43
CA ILE A 376 -16.93 -16.47 -8.04
C ILE A 376 -16.82 -16.86 -9.51
N ILE A 377 -16.83 -15.87 -10.38
CA ILE A 377 -16.55 -16.04 -11.82
C ILE A 377 -15.31 -15.23 -12.18
N ARG A 378 -14.39 -15.89 -12.92
CA ARG A 378 -13.21 -15.25 -13.51
C ARG A 378 -13.39 -15.17 -15.02
N GLN A 379 -13.16 -13.99 -15.59
CA GLN A 379 -13.25 -13.76 -17.02
C GLN A 379 -12.25 -12.70 -17.47
N SER A 380 -11.85 -12.75 -18.73
CA SER A 380 -10.97 -11.74 -19.31
C SER A 380 -11.71 -10.41 -19.44
N ALA A 381 -11.05 -9.30 -19.08
CA ALA A 381 -11.59 -7.96 -19.29
C ALA A 381 -11.88 -7.72 -20.79
N ASN A 382 -11.07 -8.30 -21.70
CA ASN A 382 -11.26 -8.17 -23.15
C ASN A 382 -12.54 -8.82 -23.68
N ALA A 383 -13.10 -9.80 -22.97
CA ALA A 383 -14.38 -10.41 -23.32
C ALA A 383 -15.58 -9.48 -23.07
N ILE A 384 -15.39 -8.38 -22.34
CA ILE A 384 -16.44 -7.41 -22.03
C ILE A 384 -16.43 -6.34 -23.12
N SER A 385 -17.60 -6.10 -23.72
CA SER A 385 -17.73 -5.09 -24.78
C SER A 385 -17.42 -3.68 -24.29
N SER A 386 -16.67 -2.93 -25.11
CA SER A 386 -16.48 -1.49 -24.94
C SER A 386 -17.76 -0.76 -25.40
N GLN A 387 -18.24 0.15 -24.56
CA GLN A 387 -19.49 0.90 -24.79
C GLN A 387 -19.37 2.32 -24.24
N SER A 388 -20.28 3.19 -24.68
CA SER A 388 -20.38 4.57 -24.17
C SER A 388 -20.82 4.62 -22.70
N ARG A 389 -20.56 5.74 -22.03
CA ARG A 389 -20.97 6.00 -20.64
C ARG A 389 -22.47 5.81 -20.42
N SER A 390 -23.31 6.23 -21.37
CA SER A 390 -24.76 6.18 -21.26
C SER A 390 -25.37 4.80 -21.57
N ALA A 391 -24.58 3.82 -22.02
CA ALA A 391 -25.07 2.48 -22.30
C ALA A 391 -25.40 1.71 -21.01
N THR A 392 -26.22 0.64 -21.14
CA THR A 392 -26.65 -0.21 -20.02
C THR A 392 -25.70 -1.39 -19.75
N GLY A 393 -24.73 -1.64 -20.63
CA GLY A 393 -23.83 -2.79 -20.55
C GLY A 393 -24.41 -4.10 -21.07
N VAL A 394 -23.58 -5.14 -21.05
CA VAL A 394 -23.91 -6.53 -21.38
C VAL A 394 -24.04 -7.35 -20.11
N ARG A 395 -24.67 -8.51 -20.19
CA ARG A 395 -24.75 -9.43 -19.05
C ARG A 395 -23.41 -10.12 -18.87
N LEU A 396 -22.76 -9.88 -17.73
CA LEU A 396 -21.49 -10.50 -17.34
C LEU A 396 -21.72 -11.82 -16.61
N GLN A 397 -22.74 -11.84 -15.74
CA GLN A 397 -23.10 -13.02 -14.95
C GLN A 397 -24.62 -13.18 -14.92
N ARG A 398 -25.07 -14.43 -14.99
CA ARG A 398 -26.47 -14.78 -14.74
C ARG A 398 -26.61 -15.01 -13.24
N LEU A 399 -27.41 -14.19 -12.60
CA LEU A 399 -27.67 -14.26 -11.17
C LEU A 399 -29.01 -14.96 -10.92
N ASP A 400 -29.06 -15.73 -9.85
CA ASP A 400 -30.32 -16.31 -9.34
C ASP A 400 -31.18 -15.22 -8.67
N GLU A 401 -32.41 -15.59 -8.29
CA GLU A 401 -33.29 -14.71 -7.51
C GLU A 401 -32.60 -14.38 -6.16
N ASP A 402 -32.63 -13.13 -5.77
CA ASP A 402 -31.98 -12.57 -4.57
C ASP A 402 -30.46 -12.64 -4.51
N ASP A 403 -29.78 -12.95 -5.62
CA ASP A 403 -28.33 -12.86 -5.74
C ASP A 403 -27.90 -11.51 -6.37
N ALA A 404 -26.74 -11.00 -5.96
CA ALA A 404 -26.21 -9.73 -6.43
C ALA A 404 -24.67 -9.75 -6.47
N ILE A 405 -24.08 -9.06 -7.41
CA ILE A 405 -22.62 -8.84 -7.40
C ILE A 405 -22.28 -7.85 -6.28
N VAL A 406 -21.40 -8.26 -5.38
CA VAL A 406 -20.97 -7.45 -4.21
C VAL A 406 -19.53 -6.99 -4.30
N ALA A 407 -18.67 -7.73 -5.02
CA ALA A 407 -17.26 -7.35 -5.18
C ALA A 407 -16.74 -7.65 -6.59
N VAL A 408 -15.79 -6.83 -7.03
CA VAL A 408 -15.06 -6.99 -8.27
C VAL A 408 -13.58 -6.78 -8.01
N ALA A 409 -12.78 -7.79 -8.30
CA ALA A 409 -11.33 -7.71 -8.25
C ALA A 409 -10.75 -7.74 -9.67
N VAL A 410 -9.69 -6.96 -9.89
CA VAL A 410 -8.91 -6.97 -11.12
C VAL A 410 -7.61 -7.70 -10.84
N VAL A 411 -7.31 -8.69 -11.66
CA VAL A 411 -6.08 -9.48 -11.60
C VAL A 411 -5.26 -9.10 -12.83
N PRO A 412 -4.11 -8.43 -12.66
CA PRO A 412 -3.23 -8.14 -13.79
C PRO A 412 -2.76 -9.43 -14.45
N PRO A 413 -2.41 -9.40 -15.74
CA PRO A 413 -1.86 -10.58 -16.41
C PRO A 413 -0.62 -11.05 -15.66
N SER A 414 -0.51 -12.36 -15.44
CA SER A 414 0.72 -12.93 -14.91
C SER A 414 1.82 -12.62 -15.93
N THR A 415 2.78 -11.80 -15.56
CA THR A 415 4.04 -11.70 -16.29
C THR A 415 4.79 -13.01 -16.08
N GLY A 416 4.44 -14.04 -16.87
CA GLY A 416 5.28 -15.20 -17.06
C GLY A 416 6.53 -14.70 -17.78
N GLU A 417 7.65 -14.62 -17.10
CA GLU A 417 8.93 -14.83 -17.74
C GLU A 417 8.83 -16.25 -18.32
N ALA A 418 8.72 -16.33 -19.65
CA ALA A 418 8.92 -17.56 -20.38
C ALA A 418 10.36 -17.98 -20.06
N THR A 419 10.53 -18.90 -19.12
CA THR A 419 11.76 -19.68 -19.04
C THR A 419 11.74 -20.62 -20.23
N ASP A 420 12.80 -20.60 -21.04
CA ASP A 420 13.03 -21.43 -22.22
C ASP A 420 13.06 -22.96 -21.94
N GLU A 421 12.41 -23.42 -20.89
CA GLU A 421 12.30 -24.85 -20.53
C GLU A 421 11.05 -25.55 -21.11
N GLU A 422 10.11 -24.84 -21.73
CA GLU A 422 8.91 -25.45 -22.32
C GLU A 422 9.11 -26.03 -23.75
N ALA A 423 10.30 -25.91 -24.34
CA ALA A 423 10.58 -26.41 -25.69
C ALA A 423 11.04 -27.90 -25.74
N VAL A 424 11.16 -28.60 -24.63
CA VAL A 424 11.72 -29.95 -24.57
C VAL A 424 10.66 -31.02 -24.29
N ASP A 425 9.49 -30.66 -23.75
CA ASP A 425 8.45 -31.68 -23.41
C ASP A 425 7.43 -31.96 -24.52
N GLU A 426 7.34 -31.13 -25.58
CA GLU A 426 6.49 -31.49 -26.75
C GLU A 426 7.11 -32.49 -27.71
N ALA A 427 8.39 -32.83 -27.57
CA ALA A 427 9.08 -33.78 -28.44
C ALA A 427 9.02 -35.24 -27.96
N VAL A 428 8.46 -35.54 -26.81
CA VAL A 428 8.44 -36.90 -26.22
C VAL A 428 7.05 -37.56 -26.32
N ASP A 429 5.98 -36.81 -26.51
CA ASP A 429 4.62 -37.37 -26.60
C ASP A 429 4.19 -37.78 -28.05
N GLU A 430 4.97 -37.44 -29.10
CA GLU A 430 4.71 -37.94 -30.47
C GLU A 430 5.40 -39.26 -30.83
N ALA A 431 6.16 -39.87 -29.92
CA ALA A 431 6.95 -41.09 -30.21
C ALA A 431 6.37 -42.39 -29.65
N VAL A 432 5.17 -42.42 -29.09
CA VAL A 432 4.59 -43.62 -28.45
C VAL A 432 3.20 -43.99 -29.01
N ASP A 433 2.82 -43.54 -30.20
CA ASP A 433 1.63 -44.06 -30.87
C ASP A 433 1.96 -44.55 -32.27
N GLY A 434 2.50 -45.79 -32.34
CA GLY A 434 2.83 -46.45 -33.60
C GLY A 434 3.38 -47.83 -33.42
N GLY A 435 2.61 -48.78 -32.90
CA GLY A 435 3.02 -50.16 -32.73
C GLY A 435 1.84 -51.12 -32.71
N ASP A 436 1.18 -51.22 -33.86
CA ASP A 436 0.26 -52.30 -34.21
C ASP A 436 1.02 -53.63 -34.28
N VAL A 437 0.69 -54.62 -33.47
CA VAL A 437 0.97 -56.03 -33.72
C VAL A 437 -0.26 -56.86 -33.35
N SER A 438 -0.95 -57.25 -34.38
CA SER A 438 -1.81 -58.44 -34.49
C SER A 438 -1.06 -59.74 -34.10
N ASP A 439 -1.72 -60.65 -33.43
CA ASP A 439 -1.91 -62.08 -33.74
C ASP A 439 -2.42 -62.79 -32.48
N ASP A 440 -3.53 -63.27 -32.60
CA ASP A 440 -4.28 -64.50 -32.84
C ASP A 440 -3.99 -65.66 -31.89
N PRO A 441 -5.01 -66.43 -31.54
CA PRO A 441 -5.04 -67.34 -30.38
C PRO A 441 -4.81 -68.78 -30.78
N THR A 442 -4.17 -69.61 -29.99
CA THR A 442 -4.39 -71.04 -29.96
C THR A 442 -4.15 -71.66 -28.59
N THR A 443 -5.21 -72.27 -28.14
CA THR A 443 -5.40 -73.66 -27.69
C THR A 443 -4.61 -74.19 -26.49
N GLU A 444 -5.44 -74.72 -25.62
CA GLU A 444 -5.41 -76.04 -24.99
C GLU A 444 -4.60 -76.24 -23.70
N ASP A 445 -5.37 -76.58 -22.75
CA ASP A 445 -5.38 -77.84 -21.99
C ASP A 445 -4.66 -77.95 -20.64
N GLU A 446 -5.52 -78.29 -19.70
CA GLU A 446 -5.45 -79.38 -18.73
C GLU A 446 -4.61 -79.22 -17.39
N GLU A 447 -5.37 -79.57 -16.40
CA GLU A 447 -5.04 -80.37 -15.20
C GLU A 447 -4.10 -79.72 -14.10
N THR A 448 -4.59 -79.42 -12.98
CA THR A 448 -4.99 -80.22 -11.79
C THR A 448 -5.43 -79.22 -10.68
#